data_26e2026f298ccc3b7b2d9a9d1c9d582c
#
_entry.id   26e2026f298ccc3b7b2d9a9d1c9d582c
#
_cell.length_a   1.000
_cell.length_b   1.000
_cell.length_c   1.000
_cell.angle_alpha   90.00
_cell.angle_beta   90.00
_cell.angle_gamma   90.00
#
_symmetry.space_group_name_H-M   'P 1'
#
loop_
_entity.id
_entity.type
_entity.pdbx_description
1 polymer ?
#
loop_
_entity_poly.entity_id
_entity_poly.type
_entity_poly.pdbx_seq_one_letter_code
_entity_poly.pdbx_strand_id
1 'polypeptide(L)'
;MELTRSEMEIMDVLWDAGQPLSRADLLESAEEQTWKDSSVHILLNGLLAKEAIREAGLIKRSTTFGRIFVPTMTREEYFAQTIFGHRHQPELSGLFTALLEQRDPSREQLETMKALIDARMK
;
A
#
# COMPACT_ATOMS: atom_id res chain seq x y z
N MET A 1 8.49 1.14 -9.34
CA MET A 1 8.27 -0.06 -8.53
C MET A 1 7.04 -0.81 -9.03
N GLU A 2 7.19 -2.07 -9.30
CA GLU A 2 6.07 -2.90 -9.75
C GLU A 2 5.93 -4.10 -8.81
N LEU A 3 4.76 -4.25 -8.21
CA LEU A 3 4.47 -5.32 -7.27
C LEU A 3 3.66 -6.42 -7.94
N THR A 4 3.97 -7.67 -7.59
CA THR A 4 3.18 -8.81 -8.03
C THR A 4 1.84 -8.83 -7.30
N ARG A 5 0.91 -9.64 -7.77
CA ARG A 5 -0.39 -9.80 -7.12
C ARG A 5 -0.25 -10.28 -5.67
N SER A 6 0.62 -11.24 -5.42
CA SER A 6 0.84 -11.75 -4.06
C SER A 6 1.46 -10.70 -3.16
N GLU A 7 2.41 -9.91 -3.70
CA GLU A 7 3.00 -8.81 -2.96
C GLU A 7 1.96 -7.74 -2.63
N MET A 8 1.06 -7.44 -3.56
CA MET A 8 -0.03 -6.49 -3.32
C MET A 8 -0.96 -6.96 -2.19
N GLU A 9 -1.23 -8.25 -2.12
CA GLU A 9 -2.07 -8.80 -1.04
C GLU A 9 -1.43 -8.55 0.33
N ILE A 10 -0.11 -8.74 0.44
CA ILE A 10 0.61 -8.46 1.68
C ILE A 10 0.57 -6.95 2.00
N MET A 11 0.80 -6.11 0.99
CA MET A 11 0.72 -4.66 1.18
C MET A 11 -0.66 -4.23 1.66
N ASP A 12 -1.73 -4.80 1.10
CA ASP A 12 -3.09 -4.48 1.51
C ASP A 12 -3.32 -4.80 2.99
N VAL A 13 -2.82 -5.93 3.47
CA VAL A 13 -2.91 -6.29 4.89
C VAL A 13 -2.16 -5.27 5.75
N LEU A 14 -0.94 -4.90 5.34
CA LEU A 14 -0.13 -3.93 6.08
C LEU A 14 -0.77 -2.54 6.11
N TRP A 15 -1.30 -2.08 4.98
CA TRP A 15 -1.97 -0.77 4.92
C TRP A 15 -3.24 -0.76 5.77
N ASP A 16 -4.04 -1.83 5.70
CA ASP A 16 -5.29 -1.91 6.47
C ASP A 16 -5.05 -2.00 7.98
N ALA A 17 -3.95 -2.63 8.39
CA ALA A 17 -3.62 -2.78 9.80
C ALA A 17 -3.30 -1.45 10.48
N GLY A 18 -2.65 -0.53 9.77
CA GLY A 18 -2.26 0.76 10.31
C GLY A 18 -1.21 0.67 11.43
N GLN A 19 -0.55 -0.45 11.56
CA GLN A 19 0.48 -0.70 12.57
C GLN A 19 1.47 -1.74 12.04
N PRO A 20 2.69 -1.80 12.62
CA PRO A 20 3.66 -2.81 12.19
C PRO A 20 3.14 -4.22 12.43
N LEU A 21 3.40 -5.12 11.50
CA LEU A 21 3.00 -6.52 11.60
C LEU A 21 4.20 -7.43 11.42
N SER A 22 4.18 -8.55 12.16
CA SER A 22 5.15 -9.63 11.99
C SER A 22 4.63 -10.62 10.92
N ARG A 23 5.51 -11.55 10.52
CA ARG A 23 5.10 -12.63 9.62
C ARG A 23 3.91 -13.41 10.18
N ALA A 24 3.93 -13.70 11.47
CA ALA A 24 2.83 -14.42 12.12
C ALA A 24 1.52 -13.62 12.06
N ASP A 25 1.60 -12.31 12.25
CA ASP A 25 0.42 -11.43 12.15
C ASP A 25 -0.15 -11.45 10.74
N LEU A 26 0.71 -11.45 9.73
CA LEU A 26 0.28 -11.52 8.33
C LEU A 26 -0.46 -12.82 8.05
N LEU A 27 0.06 -13.94 8.55
CA LEU A 27 -0.58 -15.24 8.37
C LEU A 27 -1.96 -15.31 9.04
N GLU A 28 -2.11 -14.68 10.19
CA GLU A 28 -3.39 -14.63 10.92
C GLU A 28 -4.40 -13.69 10.26
N SER A 29 -3.92 -12.62 9.64
CA SER A 29 -4.78 -11.55 9.11
C SER A 29 -5.26 -11.80 7.68
N ALA A 30 -4.58 -12.64 6.92
CA ALA A 30 -4.89 -12.85 5.51
C ALA A 30 -6.07 -13.80 5.36
N GLU A 31 -7.16 -13.31 4.75
CA GLU A 31 -8.38 -14.11 4.54
C GLU A 31 -8.38 -14.84 3.19
N GLU A 32 -8.14 -14.12 2.11
CA GLU A 32 -8.15 -14.68 0.75
C GLU A 32 -6.80 -14.46 0.07
N GLN A 33 -5.83 -15.27 0.44
CA GLN A 33 -4.49 -15.15 -0.11
C GLN A 33 -4.25 -16.12 -1.26
N THR A 34 -3.50 -15.68 -2.26
CA THR A 34 -3.07 -16.53 -3.37
C THR A 34 -1.72 -17.20 -3.10
N TRP A 35 -1.02 -16.77 -2.05
CA TRP A 35 0.29 -17.29 -1.67
C TRP A 35 0.16 -18.33 -0.55
N LYS A 36 1.13 -19.25 -0.50
CA LYS A 36 1.21 -20.25 0.56
C LYS A 36 1.90 -19.66 1.78
N ASP A 37 1.56 -20.16 2.95
CA ASP A 37 2.18 -19.73 4.20
C ASP A 37 3.71 -19.86 4.16
N SER A 38 4.23 -20.90 3.52
CA SER A 38 5.66 -21.11 3.36
C SER A 38 6.35 -20.09 2.45
N SER A 39 5.58 -19.37 1.63
CA SER A 39 6.11 -18.39 0.68
C SER A 39 6.17 -16.98 1.24
N VAL A 40 5.60 -16.73 2.41
CA VAL A 40 5.48 -15.38 2.98
C VAL A 40 6.85 -14.72 3.15
N HIS A 41 7.83 -15.46 3.65
CA HIS A 41 9.18 -14.89 3.86
C HIS A 41 9.84 -14.48 2.54
N ILE A 42 9.57 -15.21 1.46
CA ILE A 42 10.09 -14.88 0.12
C ILE A 42 9.44 -13.58 -0.37
N LEU A 43 8.12 -13.46 -0.18
CA LEU A 43 7.39 -12.25 -0.56
C LEU A 43 7.84 -11.04 0.27
N LEU A 44 8.04 -11.23 1.57
CA LEU A 44 8.56 -10.16 2.43
C LEU A 44 9.96 -9.72 2.00
N ASN A 45 10.84 -10.68 1.69
CA ASN A 45 12.17 -10.35 1.19
C ASN A 45 12.12 -9.61 -0.14
N GLY A 46 11.19 -10.00 -1.02
CA GLY A 46 10.97 -9.29 -2.28
C GLY A 46 10.51 -7.85 -2.07
N LEU A 47 9.60 -7.64 -1.12
CA LEU A 47 9.10 -6.30 -0.79
C LEU A 47 10.19 -5.44 -0.14
N LEU A 48 11.04 -6.03 0.70
CA LEU A 48 12.19 -5.33 1.27
C LEU A 48 13.18 -4.91 0.17
N ALA A 49 13.45 -5.80 -0.77
CA ALA A 49 14.36 -5.51 -1.89
C ALA A 49 13.81 -4.39 -2.78
N LYS A 50 12.50 -4.32 -2.94
CA LYS A 50 11.84 -3.26 -3.71
C LYS A 50 11.66 -1.97 -2.91
N GLU A 51 12.03 -2.00 -1.63
CA GLU A 51 11.87 -0.88 -0.71
C GLU A 51 10.40 -0.48 -0.49
N ALA A 52 9.48 -1.41 -0.70
CA ALA A 52 8.05 -1.19 -0.46
C ALA A 52 7.70 -1.29 1.02
N ILE A 53 8.50 -2.06 1.78
CA ILE A 53 8.38 -2.19 3.23
C ILE A 53 9.76 -2.00 3.86
N ARG A 54 9.77 -1.75 5.16
CA ARG A 54 10.99 -1.74 5.96
C ARG A 54 10.75 -2.46 7.28
N GLU A 55 11.82 -2.90 7.91
CA GLU A 55 11.75 -3.45 9.26
C GLU A 55 11.53 -2.30 10.25
N ALA A 56 10.57 -2.47 11.15
CA ALA A 56 10.25 -1.47 12.16
C ALA A 56 10.71 -1.91 13.56
N GLY A 57 11.33 -3.07 13.68
CA GLY A 57 11.82 -3.60 14.95
C GLY A 57 11.56 -5.09 15.08
N LEU A 58 11.63 -5.55 16.32
CA LEU A 58 11.40 -6.94 16.68
C LEU A 58 10.28 -7.03 17.70
N ILE A 59 9.50 -8.08 17.62
CA ILE A 59 8.50 -8.41 18.63
C ILE A 59 8.83 -9.78 19.21
N LYS A 60 8.72 -9.92 20.54
CA LYS A 60 8.95 -11.20 21.19
C LYS A 60 7.64 -12.00 21.23
N ARG A 61 7.71 -13.21 20.73
CA ARG A 61 6.61 -14.17 20.80
C ARG A 61 7.13 -15.43 21.48
N SER A 62 6.66 -15.68 22.71
CA SER A 62 7.12 -16.82 23.51
C SER A 62 8.63 -16.76 23.72
N THR A 63 9.40 -17.70 23.14
CA THR A 63 10.86 -17.76 23.27
C THR A 63 11.61 -17.19 22.05
N THR A 64 10.87 -16.75 21.02
CA THR A 64 11.45 -16.27 19.77
C THR A 64 11.12 -14.82 19.53
N PHE A 65 11.98 -14.16 18.70
CA PHE A 65 11.75 -12.81 18.22
C PHE A 65 11.38 -12.86 16.75
N GLY A 66 10.39 -12.08 16.37
CA GLY A 66 10.01 -11.91 14.98
C GLY A 66 10.22 -10.48 14.54
N ARG A 67 10.64 -10.29 13.28
CA ARG A 67 10.72 -8.96 12.69
C ARG A 67 9.31 -8.43 12.47
N ILE A 68 9.13 -7.12 12.65
CA ILE A 68 7.89 -6.45 12.29
C ILE A 68 8.15 -5.49 11.14
N PHE A 69 7.16 -5.31 10.30
CA PHE A 69 7.29 -4.60 9.04
C PHE A 69 6.24 -3.50 8.92
N VAL A 70 6.62 -2.42 8.25
CA VAL A 70 5.70 -1.33 7.91
C VAL A 70 5.87 -0.98 6.44
N PRO A 71 4.81 -0.48 5.78
CA PRO A 71 4.95 0.07 4.43
C PRO A 71 5.82 1.33 4.45
N THR A 72 6.55 1.56 3.38
CA THR A 72 7.36 2.77 3.21
C THR A 72 6.57 3.92 2.59
N MET A 73 5.37 3.63 2.13
CA MET A 73 4.48 4.60 1.50
C MET A 73 3.03 4.23 1.81
N THR A 74 2.12 5.17 1.64
CA THR A 74 0.69 4.90 1.77
C THR A 74 0.17 4.20 0.51
N ARG A 75 -1.02 3.60 0.61
CA ARG A 75 -1.70 3.00 -0.55
C ARG A 75 -1.88 4.03 -1.66
N GLU A 76 -2.31 5.23 -1.30
CA GLU A 76 -2.55 6.32 -2.26
C GLU A 76 -1.25 6.73 -2.95
N GLU A 77 -0.15 6.84 -2.20
CA GLU A 77 1.16 7.14 -2.76
C GLU A 77 1.63 6.06 -3.74
N TYR A 78 1.37 4.79 -3.41
CA TYR A 78 1.71 3.68 -4.31
C TYR A 78 0.97 3.79 -5.64
N PHE A 79 -0.35 4.02 -5.58
CA PHE A 79 -1.15 4.16 -6.80
C PHE A 79 -0.73 5.37 -7.63
N ALA A 80 -0.41 6.48 -6.98
CA ALA A 80 0.09 7.67 -7.69
C ALA A 80 1.42 7.38 -8.39
N GLN A 81 2.35 6.71 -7.71
CA GLN A 81 3.63 6.32 -8.32
C GLN A 81 3.43 5.40 -9.52
N THR A 82 2.47 4.48 -9.45
CA THR A 82 2.17 3.57 -10.54
C THR A 82 1.72 4.34 -11.78
N ILE A 83 0.87 5.34 -11.61
CA ILE A 83 0.39 6.18 -12.72
C ILE A 83 1.56 6.92 -13.35
N PHE A 84 2.42 7.55 -12.55
CA PHE A 84 3.53 8.37 -13.04
C PHE A 84 4.78 7.56 -13.40
N GLY A 85 4.78 6.26 -13.14
CA GLY A 85 5.84 5.35 -13.54
C GLY A 85 5.77 4.92 -15.00
N HIS A 86 4.67 5.20 -15.69
CA HIS A 86 4.51 4.84 -17.09
C HIS A 86 5.26 5.82 -18.00
N ARG A 87 5.81 5.31 -19.10
CA ARG A 87 6.52 6.14 -20.08
C ARG A 87 5.61 7.22 -20.68
N HIS A 88 4.38 6.84 -20.99
CA HIS A 88 3.37 7.76 -21.51
C HIS A 88 2.36 8.01 -20.40
N GLN A 89 2.38 9.21 -19.87
CA GLN A 89 1.53 9.58 -18.75
C GLN A 89 0.19 10.13 -19.23
N PRO A 90 -0.89 9.87 -18.48
CA PRO A 90 -2.17 10.46 -18.83
C PRO A 90 -2.14 11.98 -18.59
N GLU A 91 -3.01 12.68 -19.28
CA GLU A 91 -3.22 14.10 -19.02
C GLU A 91 -3.94 14.22 -17.67
N LEU A 92 -3.47 15.12 -16.81
CA LEU A 92 -3.88 15.16 -15.42
C LEU A 92 -5.37 15.45 -15.22
N SER A 93 -5.93 16.42 -15.95
CA SER A 93 -7.35 16.74 -15.79
C SER A 93 -8.24 15.65 -16.36
N GLY A 94 -7.82 14.98 -17.43
CA GLY A 94 -8.52 13.82 -17.98
C GLY A 94 -8.54 12.66 -17.00
N LEU A 95 -7.42 12.39 -16.35
CA LEU A 95 -7.34 11.37 -15.33
C LEU A 95 -8.25 11.69 -14.14
N PHE A 96 -8.24 12.93 -13.68
CA PHE A 96 -9.07 13.38 -12.58
C PHE A 96 -10.55 13.19 -12.88
N THR A 97 -10.97 13.56 -14.10
CA THR A 97 -12.34 13.36 -14.56
C THR A 97 -12.73 11.88 -14.54
N ALA A 98 -11.86 11.03 -15.08
CA ALA A 98 -12.11 9.58 -15.12
C ALA A 98 -12.23 8.99 -13.71
N LEU A 99 -11.40 9.43 -12.77
CA LEU A 99 -11.46 8.98 -11.39
C LEU A 99 -12.79 9.35 -10.73
N LEU A 100 -13.27 10.55 -10.96
CA LEU A 100 -14.58 11.00 -10.42
C LEU A 100 -15.74 10.19 -11.00
N GLU A 101 -15.62 9.77 -12.27
CA GLU A 101 -16.63 8.93 -12.93
C GLU A 101 -16.63 7.50 -12.41
N GLN A 102 -15.46 6.97 -12.04
CA GLN A 102 -15.34 5.61 -11.50
C GLN A 102 -15.86 5.51 -10.06
N ARG A 103 -15.67 6.55 -9.29
CA ARG A 103 -16.14 6.63 -7.92
C ARG A 103 -16.80 7.97 -7.72
N ASP A 104 -18.07 7.93 -7.38
CA ASP A 104 -18.85 9.12 -7.10
C ASP A 104 -18.54 9.60 -5.68
N PRO A 105 -17.68 10.62 -5.50
CA PRO A 105 -17.30 11.04 -4.17
C PRO A 105 -18.42 11.77 -3.47
N SER A 106 -18.45 11.70 -2.15
CA SER A 106 -19.41 12.44 -1.35
C SER A 106 -19.11 13.95 -1.44
N ARG A 107 -20.10 14.74 -1.04
CA ARG A 107 -19.94 16.20 -0.99
C ARG A 107 -18.75 16.57 -0.08
N GLU A 108 -18.62 15.90 1.06
CA GLU A 108 -17.51 16.14 1.99
C GLU A 108 -16.15 15.85 1.33
N GLN A 109 -16.04 14.75 0.59
CA GLN A 109 -14.83 14.41 -0.13
C GLN A 109 -14.50 15.45 -1.21
N LEU A 110 -15.52 15.91 -1.93
CA LEU A 110 -15.34 16.95 -2.95
C LEU A 110 -14.87 18.27 -2.34
N GLU A 111 -15.43 18.64 -1.19
CA GLU A 111 -15.01 19.86 -0.48
C GLU A 111 -13.56 19.75 -0.01
N THR A 112 -13.14 18.59 0.48
CA THR A 112 -11.75 18.36 0.87
C THR A 112 -10.82 18.47 -0.33
N MET A 113 -11.19 17.86 -1.47
CA MET A 113 -10.37 17.95 -2.69
C MET A 113 -10.29 19.39 -3.20
N LYS A 114 -11.41 20.12 -3.15
CA LYS A 114 -11.44 21.52 -3.55
C LYS A 114 -10.49 22.35 -2.69
N ALA A 115 -10.50 22.14 -1.37
CA ALA A 115 -9.62 22.84 -0.45
C ALA A 115 -8.14 22.57 -0.74
N LEU A 116 -7.80 21.31 -1.09
CA LEU A 116 -6.43 20.94 -1.47
C LEU A 116 -5.99 21.66 -2.74
N ILE A 117 -6.88 21.75 -3.74
CA ILE A 117 -6.60 22.44 -5.00
C ILE A 117 -6.43 23.94 -4.73
N ASP A 118 -7.33 24.54 -3.96
CA ASP A 118 -7.26 25.96 -3.63
C ASP A 118 -5.96 26.30 -2.90
N ALA A 119 -5.52 25.44 -1.98
CA ALA A 119 -4.26 25.63 -1.26
C ALA A 119 -3.05 25.61 -2.19
N ARG A 120 -3.10 24.81 -3.26
CA ARG A 120 -2.02 24.75 -4.25
C ARG A 120 -1.97 25.97 -5.16
N MET A 121 -3.10 26.65 -5.32
CA MET A 121 -3.21 27.80 -6.21
C MET A 121 -2.75 29.11 -5.55
N LYS A 122 -2.47 29.11 -4.27
CA LYS A 122 -1.99 30.29 -3.54
C LYS A 122 -0.49 30.50 -3.67
#